data_543d0ab995a208d00f73ee270c1c0e35
#
_entry.id   543d0ab995a208d00f73ee270c1c0e35
#
_cell.length_a   1.000
_cell.length_b   1.000
_cell.length_c   1.000
_cell.angle_alpha   90.00
_cell.angle_beta   90.00
_cell.angle_gamma   90.00
#
_symmetry.space_group_name_H-M   'P 1'
#
loop_
_entity.id
_entity.type
_entity.pdbx_description
1 polymer ?
#
loop_
_entity_poly.entity_id
_entity_poly.type
_entity_poly.pdbx_seq_one_letter_code
_entity_poly.pdbx_strand_id
1 'polypeptide(L)'
;DLPDQLKTVLEMTPKESHPMDVLRTGVSFLGNIEPESKEFSNQAAIADRLLASLPSMLLYWHRFHQDGKKINVTTDDDSVSGHFLHMLHDTPPSELHRKTLDTTLILYAEHEFNASTFTGRVITATLSDMHSAVTGAIGALRGALHGGANEAAMELIEQYDTADQASKGVLSLLEKKQKIMGFGHRVYTTSDPRNSVNKRMSKVLSEEVGDKKLYACLLYTSPS
;
A
#
# COMPACT_ATOMS: atom_id res chain seq x y z
N ASP A 1 -4.84 -2.28 -19.66
CA ASP A 1 -5.72 -3.41 -19.31
C ASP A 1 -4.89 -4.59 -18.78
N LEU A 2 -5.51 -5.48 -18.01
CA LEU A 2 -4.89 -6.73 -17.53
C LEU A 2 -5.12 -7.86 -18.54
N PRO A 3 -4.11 -8.71 -18.80
CA PRO A 3 -4.30 -9.92 -19.61
C PRO A 3 -5.34 -10.86 -19.01
N ASP A 4 -6.13 -11.54 -19.85
CA ASP A 4 -7.20 -12.44 -19.39
C ASP A 4 -6.66 -13.62 -18.58
N GLN A 5 -5.47 -14.13 -18.92
CA GLN A 5 -4.81 -15.16 -18.12
C GLN A 5 -4.52 -14.68 -16.69
N LEU A 6 -4.10 -13.43 -16.54
CA LEU A 6 -3.84 -12.84 -15.22
C LEU A 6 -5.15 -12.62 -14.46
N LYS A 7 -6.23 -12.14 -15.13
CA LYS A 7 -7.57 -12.06 -14.50
C LYS A 7 -8.01 -13.40 -13.97
N THR A 8 -7.81 -14.47 -14.75
CA THR A 8 -8.14 -15.85 -14.32
C THR A 8 -7.36 -16.24 -13.05
N VAL A 9 -6.07 -15.95 -12.98
CA VAL A 9 -5.24 -16.24 -11.78
C VAL A 9 -5.75 -15.46 -10.57
N LEU A 10 -6.12 -14.19 -10.75
CA LEU A 10 -6.68 -13.36 -9.69
C LEU A 10 -8.03 -13.91 -9.21
N GLU A 11 -8.90 -14.36 -10.11
CA GLU A 11 -10.18 -15.00 -9.78
C GLU A 11 -10.01 -16.32 -9.00
N MET A 12 -8.94 -17.07 -9.28
CA MET A 12 -8.61 -18.31 -8.57
C MET A 12 -7.91 -18.06 -7.21
N THR A 13 -7.34 -16.88 -6.99
CA THR A 13 -6.68 -16.53 -5.73
C THR A 13 -7.72 -16.42 -4.62
N PRO A 14 -7.60 -17.15 -3.50
CA PRO A 14 -8.65 -17.20 -2.48
C PRO A 14 -9.06 -15.82 -1.95
N LYS A 15 -10.33 -15.66 -1.61
CA LYS A 15 -10.90 -14.42 -1.04
C LYS A 15 -10.20 -13.97 0.24
N GLU A 16 -9.76 -14.93 1.04
CA GLU A 16 -9.10 -14.72 2.33
C GLU A 16 -7.61 -14.39 2.20
N SER A 17 -7.10 -14.34 0.96
CA SER A 17 -5.70 -14.00 0.74
C SER A 17 -5.42 -12.56 1.17
N HIS A 18 -4.25 -12.36 1.75
CA HIS A 18 -3.79 -11.01 2.06
C HIS A 18 -3.52 -10.22 0.77
N PRO A 19 -3.95 -8.95 0.65
CA PRO A 19 -3.78 -8.13 -0.56
C PRO A 19 -2.36 -8.10 -1.13
N MET A 20 -1.35 -8.05 -0.27
CA MET A 20 0.05 -8.08 -0.69
C MET A 20 0.46 -9.42 -1.31
N ASP A 21 -0.14 -10.53 -0.86
CA ASP A 21 0.12 -11.86 -1.44
C ASP A 21 -0.54 -12.00 -2.81
N VAL A 22 -1.68 -11.36 -3.01
CA VAL A 22 -2.34 -11.21 -4.33
C VAL A 22 -1.43 -10.44 -5.30
N LEU A 23 -0.91 -9.29 -4.89
CA LEU A 23 0.02 -8.49 -5.71
C LEU A 23 1.29 -9.28 -6.05
N ARG A 24 1.88 -9.97 -5.08
CA ARG A 24 3.06 -10.81 -5.30
C ARG A 24 2.80 -11.89 -6.34
N THR A 25 1.66 -12.57 -6.26
CA THR A 25 1.24 -13.57 -7.23
C THR A 25 1.01 -12.97 -8.60
N GLY A 26 0.31 -11.84 -8.68
CA GLY A 26 0.00 -11.14 -9.93
C GLY A 26 1.26 -10.67 -10.66
N VAL A 27 2.21 -10.05 -9.96
CA VAL A 27 3.47 -9.60 -10.57
C VAL A 27 4.31 -10.78 -11.06
N SER A 28 4.44 -11.83 -10.24
CA SER A 28 5.17 -13.05 -10.65
C SER A 28 4.55 -13.70 -11.87
N PHE A 29 3.21 -13.78 -11.93
CA PHE A 29 2.53 -14.34 -13.08
C PHE A 29 2.67 -13.46 -14.33
N LEU A 30 2.58 -12.14 -14.18
CA LEU A 30 2.74 -11.20 -15.29
C LEU A 30 4.10 -11.36 -15.98
N GLY A 31 5.17 -11.57 -15.21
CA GLY A 31 6.50 -11.83 -15.75
C GLY A 31 6.61 -13.09 -16.61
N ASN A 32 5.71 -14.06 -16.45
CA ASN A 32 5.69 -15.25 -17.30
C ASN A 32 5.03 -15.00 -18.67
N ILE A 33 4.09 -14.06 -18.75
CA ILE A 33 3.34 -13.77 -19.98
C ILE A 33 3.82 -12.50 -20.70
N GLU A 34 4.47 -11.58 -19.98
CA GLU A 34 5.11 -10.38 -20.50
C GLU A 34 6.58 -10.32 -20.05
N PRO A 35 7.45 -11.23 -20.55
CA PRO A 35 8.81 -11.36 -20.03
C PRO A 35 9.71 -10.17 -20.39
N GLU A 36 10.72 -9.93 -19.54
CA GLU A 36 11.79 -9.00 -19.85
C GLU A 36 12.66 -9.51 -21.00
N SER A 37 13.11 -8.60 -21.86
CA SER A 37 14.03 -8.94 -22.96
C SER A 37 15.39 -9.40 -22.43
N LYS A 38 16.07 -10.29 -23.17
CA LYS A 38 17.39 -10.80 -22.77
C LYS A 38 18.46 -9.70 -22.66
N GLU A 39 18.30 -8.63 -23.43
CA GLU A 39 19.19 -7.46 -23.42
C GLU A 39 18.80 -6.40 -22.40
N PHE A 40 17.79 -6.66 -21.58
CA PHE A 40 17.21 -5.71 -20.61
C PHE A 40 16.75 -4.38 -21.24
N SER A 41 16.44 -4.39 -22.55
CA SER A 41 16.13 -3.17 -23.31
C SER A 41 14.71 -2.62 -23.03
N ASN A 42 13.81 -3.42 -22.44
CA ASN A 42 12.42 -3.04 -22.16
C ASN A 42 12.15 -2.76 -20.67
N GLN A 43 13.18 -2.55 -19.85
CA GLN A 43 13.03 -2.36 -18.39
C GLN A 43 12.14 -1.17 -18.03
N ALA A 44 12.31 -0.02 -18.68
CA ALA A 44 11.47 1.16 -18.44
C ALA A 44 10.00 0.88 -18.75
N ALA A 45 9.72 0.20 -19.87
CA ALA A 45 8.36 -0.18 -20.23
C ALA A 45 7.74 -1.17 -19.23
N ILE A 46 8.53 -2.10 -18.68
CA ILE A 46 8.08 -3.01 -17.62
C ILE A 46 7.79 -2.23 -16.33
N ALA A 47 8.64 -1.28 -15.96
CA ALA A 47 8.42 -0.44 -14.77
C ALA A 47 7.10 0.34 -14.88
N ASP A 48 6.86 0.99 -16.01
CA ASP A 48 5.61 1.71 -16.29
C ASP A 48 4.40 0.75 -16.29
N ARG A 49 4.58 -0.42 -16.91
CA ARG A 49 3.56 -1.47 -16.96
C ARG A 49 3.18 -1.96 -15.56
N LEU A 50 4.16 -2.21 -14.69
CA LEU A 50 3.93 -2.65 -13.31
C LEU A 50 3.26 -1.54 -12.50
N LEU A 51 3.74 -0.30 -12.60
CA LEU A 51 3.14 0.84 -11.91
C LEU A 51 1.66 1.01 -12.25
N ALA A 52 1.32 0.91 -13.53
CA ALA A 52 -0.07 1.02 -14.01
C ALA A 52 -0.92 -0.21 -13.65
N SER A 53 -0.32 -1.40 -13.51
CA SER A 53 -1.06 -2.66 -13.32
C SER A 53 -1.31 -3.02 -11.87
N LEU A 54 -0.46 -2.60 -10.93
CA LEU A 54 -0.59 -2.96 -9.52
C LEU A 54 -1.95 -2.56 -8.93
N PRO A 55 -2.46 -1.32 -9.11
CA PRO A 55 -3.80 -0.95 -8.69
C PRO A 55 -4.88 -1.84 -9.33
N SER A 56 -4.77 -2.08 -10.63
CA SER A 56 -5.73 -2.87 -11.40
C SER A 56 -5.78 -4.34 -10.94
N MET A 57 -4.62 -4.97 -10.67
CA MET A 57 -4.55 -6.34 -10.15
C MET A 57 -5.26 -6.47 -8.81
N LEU A 58 -4.93 -5.55 -7.89
CA LEU A 58 -5.48 -5.59 -6.54
C LEU A 58 -6.99 -5.38 -6.54
N LEU A 59 -7.45 -4.36 -7.26
CA LEU A 59 -8.87 -3.99 -7.23
C LEU A 59 -9.74 -4.90 -8.08
N TYR A 60 -9.21 -5.49 -9.16
CA TYR A 60 -9.92 -6.55 -9.87
C TYR A 60 -10.20 -7.74 -8.96
N TRP A 61 -9.17 -8.25 -8.25
CA TRP A 61 -9.32 -9.33 -7.29
C TRP A 61 -10.28 -8.95 -6.15
N HIS A 62 -10.11 -7.77 -5.57
CA HIS A 62 -10.93 -7.28 -4.47
C HIS A 62 -12.42 -7.23 -4.85
N ARG A 63 -12.75 -6.54 -5.95
CA ARG A 63 -14.13 -6.37 -6.40
C ARG A 63 -14.75 -7.70 -6.87
N PHE A 64 -13.97 -8.57 -7.48
CA PHE A 64 -14.43 -9.91 -7.86
C PHE A 64 -14.87 -10.72 -6.63
N HIS A 65 -14.09 -10.73 -5.58
CA HIS A 65 -14.37 -11.53 -4.39
C HIS A 65 -15.32 -10.86 -3.39
N GLN A 66 -15.36 -9.53 -3.30
CA GLN A 66 -16.27 -8.82 -2.40
C GLN A 66 -17.66 -8.63 -3.00
N ASP A 67 -17.71 -8.22 -4.26
CA ASP A 67 -18.95 -7.81 -4.91
C ASP A 67 -19.44 -8.82 -5.95
N GLY A 68 -18.67 -9.85 -6.27
CA GLY A 68 -18.91 -10.77 -7.39
C GLY A 68 -18.79 -10.13 -8.77
N LYS A 69 -18.12 -8.96 -8.86
CA LYS A 69 -18.05 -8.14 -10.09
C LYS A 69 -16.71 -8.29 -10.81
N LYS A 70 -16.76 -8.57 -12.11
CA LYS A 70 -15.62 -8.41 -13.02
C LYS A 70 -15.62 -6.98 -13.52
N ILE A 71 -14.85 -6.12 -12.84
CA ILE A 71 -14.80 -4.69 -13.17
C ILE A 71 -13.96 -4.41 -14.41
N ASN A 72 -14.27 -3.31 -15.10
CA ASN A 72 -13.33 -2.73 -16.06
C ASN A 72 -12.16 -2.11 -15.27
N VAL A 73 -10.94 -2.46 -15.64
CA VAL A 73 -9.71 -1.97 -15.01
C VAL A 73 -9.08 -0.80 -15.79
N THR A 74 -9.86 -0.17 -16.66
CA THR A 74 -9.46 1.03 -17.40
C THR A 74 -10.36 2.18 -16.98
N THR A 75 -9.78 3.28 -16.55
CA THR A 75 -10.48 4.53 -16.21
C THR A 75 -9.89 5.71 -16.98
N ASP A 76 -10.61 6.82 -17.01
CA ASP A 76 -10.14 8.07 -17.64
C ASP A 76 -9.35 8.97 -16.68
N ASP A 77 -8.97 8.44 -15.51
CA ASP A 77 -8.19 9.18 -14.52
C ASP A 77 -6.75 9.40 -15.00
N ASP A 78 -6.23 10.58 -14.72
CA ASP A 78 -4.89 11.03 -15.11
C ASP A 78 -3.80 10.73 -14.05
N SER A 79 -4.18 10.08 -12.94
CA SER A 79 -3.27 9.74 -11.86
C SER A 79 -3.49 8.31 -11.33
N VAL A 80 -2.42 7.72 -10.77
CA VAL A 80 -2.48 6.39 -10.14
C VAL A 80 -3.49 6.37 -8.99
N SER A 81 -3.53 7.42 -8.19
CA SER A 81 -4.47 7.54 -7.06
C SER A 81 -5.91 7.74 -7.51
N GLY A 82 -6.13 8.55 -8.56
CA GLY A 82 -7.46 8.69 -9.17
C GLY A 82 -7.97 7.36 -9.66
N HIS A 83 -7.17 6.68 -10.47
CA HIS A 83 -7.45 5.35 -10.99
C HIS A 83 -7.75 4.32 -9.88
N PHE A 84 -6.90 4.28 -8.84
CA PHE A 84 -7.11 3.38 -7.70
C PHE A 84 -8.45 3.64 -6.99
N LEU A 85 -8.70 4.88 -6.61
CA LEU A 85 -9.92 5.25 -5.88
C LEU A 85 -11.18 5.06 -6.72
N HIS A 86 -11.11 5.36 -8.02
CA HIS A 86 -12.22 5.15 -8.95
C HIS A 86 -12.61 3.66 -9.01
N MET A 87 -11.65 2.77 -9.21
CA MET A 87 -11.92 1.33 -9.23
C MET A 87 -12.40 0.80 -7.86
N LEU A 88 -11.88 1.35 -6.75
CA LEU A 88 -12.27 0.94 -5.41
C LEU A 88 -13.73 1.28 -5.11
N HIS A 89 -14.16 2.49 -5.47
CA HIS A 89 -15.48 3.02 -5.11
C HIS A 89 -16.51 2.97 -6.24
N ASP A 90 -16.12 2.53 -7.44
CA ASP A 90 -16.97 2.51 -8.65
C ASP A 90 -17.45 3.91 -9.08
N THR A 91 -16.73 4.95 -8.67
CA THR A 91 -17.01 6.36 -8.95
C THR A 91 -15.74 7.19 -8.94
N PRO A 92 -15.61 8.23 -9.79
CA PRO A 92 -14.46 9.14 -9.73
C PRO A 92 -14.32 9.75 -8.32
N PRO A 93 -13.09 9.80 -7.77
CA PRO A 93 -12.86 10.38 -6.46
C PRO A 93 -13.03 11.92 -6.47
N SER A 94 -13.30 12.49 -5.28
CA SER A 94 -13.16 13.94 -5.11
C SER A 94 -11.69 14.36 -5.27
N GLU A 95 -11.49 15.63 -5.61
CA GLU A 95 -10.13 16.20 -5.75
C GLU A 95 -9.33 16.10 -4.44
N LEU A 96 -10.01 16.23 -3.28
CA LEU A 96 -9.36 16.07 -1.99
C LEU A 96 -8.90 14.63 -1.77
N HIS A 97 -9.73 13.64 -2.05
CA HIS A 97 -9.39 12.22 -1.90
C HIS A 97 -8.21 11.85 -2.82
N ARG A 98 -8.30 12.25 -4.09
CA ARG A 98 -7.23 12.04 -5.08
C ARG A 98 -5.91 12.64 -4.61
N LYS A 99 -5.89 13.93 -4.24
CA LYS A 99 -4.68 14.62 -3.76
C LYS A 99 -4.12 14.01 -2.48
N THR A 100 -4.97 13.55 -1.59
CA THR A 100 -4.52 12.92 -0.35
C THR A 100 -3.79 11.62 -0.62
N LEU A 101 -4.35 10.76 -1.47
CA LEU A 101 -3.69 9.52 -1.85
C LEU A 101 -2.42 9.77 -2.67
N ASP A 102 -2.44 10.72 -3.63
CA ASP A 102 -1.23 11.14 -4.37
C ASP A 102 -0.12 11.60 -3.42
N THR A 103 -0.45 12.46 -2.46
CA THR A 103 0.52 12.93 -1.47
C THR A 103 1.11 11.77 -0.68
N THR A 104 0.29 10.81 -0.28
CA THR A 104 0.72 9.61 0.44
C THR A 104 1.65 8.75 -0.42
N LEU A 105 1.30 8.50 -1.68
CA LEU A 105 2.13 7.74 -2.62
C LEU A 105 3.48 8.42 -2.87
N ILE A 106 3.51 9.76 -3.01
CA ILE A 106 4.76 10.53 -3.14
C ILE A 106 5.64 10.36 -1.90
N LEU A 107 5.08 10.44 -0.70
CA LEU A 107 5.83 10.27 0.55
C LEU A 107 6.40 8.85 0.73
N TYR A 108 5.80 7.86 0.07
CA TYR A 108 6.25 6.47 0.08
C TYR A 108 7.10 6.07 -1.13
N ALA A 109 7.22 6.95 -2.13
CA ALA A 109 7.88 6.60 -3.41
C ALA A 109 9.36 6.25 -3.25
N GLU A 110 10.04 6.84 -2.24
CA GLU A 110 11.47 6.61 -2.00
C GLU A 110 11.78 6.71 -0.50
N HIS A 111 12.60 5.81 0.00
CA HIS A 111 13.13 5.84 1.37
C HIS A 111 14.48 5.11 1.46
N GLU A 112 15.45 5.51 0.64
CA GLU A 112 16.80 4.95 0.60
C GLU A 112 16.83 3.41 0.49
N PHE A 113 17.66 2.77 1.32
CA PHE A 113 17.82 1.31 1.37
C PHE A 113 16.88 0.64 2.36
N ASN A 114 15.57 0.90 2.26
CA ASN A 114 14.60 0.11 3.00
C ASN A 114 14.65 -1.38 2.61
N ALA A 115 14.00 -2.25 3.40
CA ALA A 115 14.10 -3.69 3.23
C ALA A 115 13.63 -4.19 1.84
N SER A 116 12.57 -3.60 1.27
CA SER A 116 12.09 -3.98 -0.07
C SER A 116 13.04 -3.52 -1.16
N THR A 117 13.57 -2.30 -1.10
CA THR A 117 14.58 -1.81 -2.03
C THR A 117 15.84 -2.67 -1.97
N PHE A 118 16.30 -3.02 -0.77
CA PHE A 118 17.45 -3.90 -0.59
C PHE A 118 17.21 -5.29 -1.19
N THR A 119 16.03 -5.88 -0.95
CA THR A 119 15.64 -7.17 -1.52
C THR A 119 15.62 -7.14 -3.04
N GLY A 120 15.00 -6.13 -3.64
CA GLY A 120 14.97 -5.95 -5.09
C GLY A 120 16.38 -5.84 -5.67
N ARG A 121 17.26 -5.06 -5.04
CA ARG A 121 18.67 -4.92 -5.47
C ARG A 121 19.45 -6.23 -5.38
N VAL A 122 19.24 -7.04 -4.35
CA VAL A 122 19.87 -8.36 -4.23
C VAL A 122 19.45 -9.27 -5.38
N ILE A 123 18.16 -9.27 -5.73
CA ILE A 123 17.64 -10.08 -6.83
C ILE A 123 18.21 -9.60 -8.17
N THR A 124 18.15 -8.30 -8.45
CA THR A 124 18.68 -7.73 -9.71
C THR A 124 20.20 -7.91 -9.84
N ALA A 125 20.94 -7.92 -8.72
CA ALA A 125 22.37 -8.17 -8.73
C ALA A 125 22.75 -9.57 -9.24
N THR A 126 21.82 -10.51 -9.28
CA THR A 126 21.99 -11.84 -9.87
C THR A 126 21.68 -11.88 -11.38
N LEU A 127 21.37 -10.74 -11.99
CA LEU A 127 20.86 -10.60 -13.36
C LEU A 127 19.50 -11.28 -13.57
N SER A 128 18.70 -11.38 -12.51
CA SER A 128 17.30 -11.78 -12.61
C SER A 128 16.45 -10.62 -13.17
N ASP A 129 15.27 -10.96 -13.68
CA ASP A 129 14.36 -10.03 -14.32
C ASP A 129 13.67 -9.07 -13.32
N MET A 130 13.11 -7.97 -13.83
CA MET A 130 12.45 -6.95 -13.03
C MET A 130 11.20 -7.47 -12.30
N HIS A 131 10.42 -8.36 -12.91
CA HIS A 131 9.24 -8.93 -12.25
C HIS A 131 9.64 -9.76 -11.02
N SER A 132 10.73 -10.53 -11.11
CA SER A 132 11.31 -11.27 -9.98
C SER A 132 11.75 -10.33 -8.86
N ALA A 133 12.42 -9.21 -9.22
CA ALA A 133 12.87 -8.22 -8.25
C ALA A 133 11.70 -7.55 -7.53
N VAL A 134 10.67 -7.13 -8.26
CA VAL A 134 9.46 -6.51 -7.69
C VAL A 134 8.67 -7.52 -6.87
N THR A 135 8.56 -8.78 -7.32
CA THR A 135 7.92 -9.86 -6.54
C THR A 135 8.60 -10.05 -5.19
N GLY A 136 9.93 -10.09 -5.17
CA GLY A 136 10.70 -10.19 -3.92
C GLY A 136 10.58 -8.96 -3.03
N ALA A 137 10.55 -7.76 -3.63
CA ALA A 137 10.35 -6.51 -2.90
C ALA A 137 8.95 -6.45 -2.25
N ILE A 138 7.90 -6.91 -2.94
CA ILE A 138 6.54 -7.04 -2.38
C ILE A 138 6.55 -8.03 -1.21
N GLY A 139 7.25 -9.17 -1.35
CA GLY A 139 7.40 -10.14 -0.26
C GLY A 139 8.07 -9.55 0.98
N ALA A 140 9.11 -8.75 0.81
CA ALA A 140 9.75 -8.03 1.90
C ALA A 140 8.83 -6.97 2.52
N LEU A 141 8.09 -6.22 1.68
CA LEU A 141 7.15 -5.18 2.13
C LEU A 141 6.00 -5.77 2.97
N ARG A 142 5.57 -7.00 2.67
CA ARG A 142 4.55 -7.75 3.42
C ARG A 142 4.92 -7.99 4.89
N GLY A 143 6.21 -7.96 5.22
CA GLY A 143 6.71 -8.30 6.56
C GLY A 143 6.21 -7.36 7.66
N ALA A 144 5.86 -7.92 8.83
CA ALA A 144 5.34 -7.18 10.00
C ALA A 144 6.31 -6.11 10.55
N LEU A 145 7.60 -6.20 10.22
CA LEU A 145 8.63 -5.21 10.60
C LEU A 145 8.93 -4.21 9.49
N HIS A 146 8.13 -4.18 8.43
CA HIS A 146 8.27 -3.28 7.29
C HIS A 146 6.90 -2.69 6.91
N GLY A 147 6.37 -2.91 5.72
CA GLY A 147 5.08 -2.37 5.29
C GLY A 147 3.90 -2.88 6.12
N GLY A 148 3.93 -4.12 6.60
CA GLY A 148 2.93 -4.66 7.54
C GLY A 148 2.83 -3.91 8.88
N ALA A 149 3.78 -3.03 9.19
CA ALA A 149 3.68 -2.17 10.38
C ALA A 149 2.55 -1.15 10.29
N ASN A 150 2.21 -0.68 9.08
CA ASN A 150 1.10 0.27 8.88
C ASN A 150 -0.26 -0.37 9.15
N GLU A 151 -0.44 -1.62 8.72
CA GLU A 151 -1.64 -2.42 9.01
C GLU A 151 -1.83 -2.61 10.51
N ALA A 152 -0.79 -3.08 11.21
CA ALA A 152 -0.81 -3.25 12.65
C ALA A 152 -1.00 -1.92 13.43
N ALA A 153 -0.53 -0.80 12.89
CA ALA A 153 -0.80 0.52 13.47
C ALA A 153 -2.26 0.93 13.30
N MET A 154 -2.87 0.63 12.15
CA MET A 154 -4.30 0.88 11.93
C MET A 154 -5.17 0.01 12.84
N GLU A 155 -4.87 -1.28 12.97
CA GLU A 155 -5.52 -2.19 13.92
C GLU A 155 -5.46 -1.67 15.37
N LEU A 156 -4.33 -1.06 15.75
CA LEU A 156 -4.19 -0.42 17.06
C LEU A 156 -5.14 0.79 17.22
N ILE A 157 -5.24 1.64 16.19
CA ILE A 157 -6.11 2.82 16.21
C ILE A 157 -7.58 2.39 16.34
N GLU A 158 -7.98 1.37 15.61
CA GLU A 158 -9.36 0.86 15.56
C GLU A 158 -9.83 0.23 16.88
N GLN A 159 -8.90 -0.12 17.79
CA GLN A 159 -9.26 -0.64 19.11
C GLN A 159 -9.88 0.40 20.04
N TYR A 160 -9.78 1.69 19.70
CA TYR A 160 -10.18 2.77 20.59
C TYR A 160 -11.33 3.61 20.01
N ASP A 161 -12.34 3.78 20.87
CA ASP A 161 -13.51 4.59 20.53
C ASP A 161 -13.34 6.08 20.80
N THR A 162 -12.39 6.45 21.63
CA THR A 162 -12.13 7.85 22.01
C THR A 162 -10.64 8.12 22.18
N ALA A 163 -10.24 9.37 22.02
CA ALA A 163 -8.88 9.83 22.25
C ALA A 163 -8.37 9.52 23.67
N ASP A 164 -9.25 9.60 24.69
CA ASP A 164 -8.93 9.26 26.07
C ASP A 164 -8.64 7.76 26.25
N GLN A 165 -9.43 6.89 25.63
CA GLN A 165 -9.18 5.45 25.60
C GLN A 165 -7.87 5.13 24.86
N ALA A 166 -7.61 5.77 23.71
CA ALA A 166 -6.36 5.60 22.96
C ALA A 166 -5.14 5.99 23.81
N SER A 167 -5.19 7.15 24.46
CA SER A 167 -4.12 7.60 25.35
C SER A 167 -3.84 6.61 26.49
N LYS A 168 -4.88 6.19 27.22
CA LYS A 168 -4.76 5.22 28.31
C LYS A 168 -4.26 3.86 27.84
N GLY A 169 -4.76 3.38 26.68
CA GLY A 169 -4.36 2.12 26.08
C GLY A 169 -2.88 2.11 25.71
N VAL A 170 -2.41 3.14 25.02
CA VAL A 170 -1.00 3.29 24.63
C VAL A 170 -0.09 3.38 25.85
N LEU A 171 -0.47 4.15 26.88
CA LEU A 171 0.30 4.21 28.14
C LEU A 171 0.40 2.85 28.83
N SER A 172 -0.71 2.08 28.88
CA SER A 172 -0.70 0.72 29.45
C SER A 172 0.22 -0.22 28.66
N LEU A 173 0.26 -0.13 27.33
CA LEU A 173 1.19 -0.91 26.51
C LEU A 173 2.65 -0.55 26.81
N LEU A 174 2.95 0.75 26.99
CA LEU A 174 4.29 1.23 27.35
C LEU A 174 4.72 0.73 28.74
N GLU A 175 3.84 0.79 29.75
CA GLU A 175 4.10 0.26 31.10
C GLU A 175 4.42 -1.25 31.07
N LYS A 176 3.71 -1.99 30.23
CA LYS A 176 3.94 -3.43 30.01
C LYS A 176 5.15 -3.74 29.15
N LYS A 177 5.86 -2.72 28.67
CA LYS A 177 6.99 -2.83 27.72
C LYS A 177 6.64 -3.62 26.45
N GLN A 178 5.39 -3.55 26.03
CA GLN A 178 4.93 -4.18 24.80
C GLN A 178 5.35 -3.33 23.60
N LYS A 179 5.63 -4.00 22.48
CA LYS A 179 5.93 -3.31 21.24
C LYS A 179 4.66 -2.65 20.69
N ILE A 180 4.73 -1.36 20.41
CA ILE A 180 3.62 -0.59 19.87
C ILE A 180 3.94 -0.29 18.41
N MET A 181 3.14 -0.83 17.50
CA MET A 181 3.32 -0.60 16.08
C MET A 181 2.91 0.86 15.74
N GLY A 182 3.66 1.49 14.83
CA GLY A 182 3.53 2.93 14.53
C GLY A 182 4.41 3.83 15.40
N PHE A 183 5.05 3.29 16.46
CA PHE A 183 5.98 4.04 17.31
C PHE A 183 7.43 3.61 17.06
N GLY A 184 8.31 4.60 16.96
CA GLY A 184 9.73 4.41 16.69
C GLY A 184 10.05 4.16 15.22
N HIS A 185 11.21 4.61 14.81
CA HIS A 185 11.72 4.44 13.46
C HIS A 185 13.21 4.15 13.49
N ARG A 186 13.68 3.30 12.58
CA ARG A 186 15.09 2.88 12.58
C ARG A 186 16.04 4.00 12.18
N VAL A 187 15.59 4.90 11.32
CA VAL A 187 16.38 6.01 10.77
C VAL A 187 16.11 7.32 11.52
N TYR A 188 14.85 7.66 11.73
CA TYR A 188 14.47 8.89 12.38
C TYR A 188 14.56 8.78 13.90
N THR A 189 15.40 9.62 14.52
CA THR A 189 15.62 9.64 15.97
C THR A 189 14.80 10.70 16.70
N THR A 190 14.38 11.75 16.00
CA THR A 190 13.61 12.86 16.57
C THR A 190 12.18 12.85 16.06
N SER A 191 11.98 12.95 14.76
CA SER A 191 10.65 12.88 14.14
C SER A 191 10.75 12.47 12.68
N ASP A 192 9.70 11.84 12.17
CA ASP A 192 9.56 11.53 10.73
C ASP A 192 9.01 12.77 10.01
N PRO A 193 9.74 13.35 9.03
CA PRO A 193 9.29 14.55 8.33
C PRO A 193 7.98 14.36 7.56
N ARG A 194 7.64 13.12 7.21
CA ARG A 194 6.38 12.78 6.52
C ARG A 194 5.16 12.95 7.43
N ASN A 195 5.35 12.80 8.74
CA ASN A 195 4.27 12.80 9.71
C ASN A 195 3.48 14.12 9.70
N SER A 196 4.15 15.27 9.61
CA SER A 196 3.49 16.58 9.55
C SER A 196 2.57 16.73 8.34
N VAL A 197 2.98 16.19 7.20
CA VAL A 197 2.18 16.18 5.97
C VAL A 197 0.98 15.25 6.12
N ASN A 198 1.21 14.02 6.57
CA ASN A 198 0.14 13.02 6.77
C ASN A 198 -0.90 13.50 7.78
N LYS A 199 -0.50 14.07 8.92
CA LYS A 199 -1.42 14.64 9.92
C LYS A 199 -2.28 15.76 9.35
N ARG A 200 -1.71 16.64 8.54
CA ARG A 200 -2.46 17.71 7.87
C ARG A 200 -3.49 17.14 6.90
N MET A 201 -3.12 16.17 6.06
CA MET A 201 -4.05 15.55 5.11
C MET A 201 -5.15 14.77 5.83
N SER A 202 -4.81 14.00 6.87
CA SER A 202 -5.78 13.27 7.69
C SER A 202 -6.77 14.20 8.37
N LYS A 203 -6.31 15.37 8.84
CA LYS A 203 -7.20 16.38 9.42
C LYS A 203 -8.25 16.88 8.43
N VAL A 204 -7.80 17.29 7.23
CA VAL A 204 -8.69 17.81 6.19
C VAL A 204 -9.69 16.73 5.75
N LEU A 205 -9.24 15.49 5.55
CA LEU A 205 -10.14 14.36 5.24
C LEU A 205 -11.17 14.13 6.34
N SER A 206 -10.75 14.12 7.61
CA SER A 206 -11.66 13.89 8.74
C SER A 206 -12.74 14.97 8.86
N GLU A 207 -12.42 16.19 8.45
CA GLU A 207 -13.38 17.30 8.41
C GLU A 207 -14.40 17.11 7.27
N GLU A 208 -13.96 16.65 6.09
CA GLU A 208 -14.83 16.40 4.93
C GLU A 208 -15.76 15.19 5.15
N VAL A 209 -15.21 14.06 5.62
CA VAL A 209 -16.02 12.84 5.83
C VAL A 209 -16.77 12.83 7.17
N GLY A 210 -16.50 13.80 8.03
CA GLY A 210 -17.17 13.92 9.35
C GLY A 210 -16.62 12.98 10.43
N ASP A 211 -15.56 12.21 10.17
CA ASP A 211 -14.96 11.28 11.14
C ASP A 211 -13.82 11.93 11.94
N LYS A 212 -14.19 12.91 12.76
CA LYS A 212 -13.24 13.57 13.68
C LYS A 212 -12.76 12.65 14.80
N LYS A 213 -13.50 11.58 15.10
CA LYS A 213 -13.17 10.60 16.13
C LYS A 213 -11.92 9.84 15.78
N LEU A 214 -11.87 9.24 14.57
CA LEU A 214 -10.71 8.50 14.09
C LEU A 214 -9.46 9.38 14.08
N TYR A 215 -9.57 10.62 13.60
CA TYR A 215 -8.47 11.58 13.62
C TYR A 215 -7.96 11.89 15.04
N ALA A 216 -8.89 12.08 16.00
CA ALA A 216 -8.51 12.31 17.40
C ALA A 216 -7.76 11.11 18.00
N CYS A 217 -8.20 9.88 17.72
CA CYS A 217 -7.47 8.67 18.14
C CYS A 217 -6.08 8.58 17.49
N LEU A 218 -5.96 8.89 16.19
CA LEU A 218 -4.70 8.90 15.45
C LEU A 218 -3.65 9.79 16.14
N LEU A 219 -4.03 10.96 16.64
CA LEU A 219 -3.08 11.89 17.29
C LEU A 219 -2.41 11.29 18.54
N TYR A 220 -3.07 10.36 19.23
CA TYR A 220 -2.55 9.71 20.44
C TYR A 220 -1.89 8.37 20.18
N THR A 221 -2.16 7.74 19.04
CA THR A 221 -1.60 6.44 18.65
C THR A 221 -0.51 6.56 17.59
N SER A 222 -0.20 7.76 17.12
CA SER A 222 0.89 8.03 16.18
C SER A 222 1.83 9.08 16.76
N PRO A 223 3.11 8.78 16.95
CA PRO A 223 4.07 9.73 17.49
C PRO A 223 4.29 10.89 16.53
N SER A 224 4.61 12.02 17.10
CA SER A 224 5.07 13.22 16.38
C SER A 224 6.44 13.01 15.77
#